data_8c3f786ab9d1b3b0b272f1b6414bc41a
#
_entry.id   8c3f786ab9d1b3b0b272f1b6414bc41a
#
_cell.length_a   1.000
_cell.length_b   1.000
_cell.length_c   1.000
_cell.angle_alpha   90.00
_cell.angle_beta   90.00
_cell.angle_gamma   90.00
#
_symmetry.space_group_name_H-M   'P 1'
#
loop_
_entity.id
_entity.type
_entity.pdbx_description
1 polymer ?
#
loop_
_entity_poly.entity_id
_entity_poly.type
_entity_poly.pdbx_seq_one_letter_code
_entity_poly.pdbx_strand_id
1 'polypeptide(L)'
;MSAPHESRAPRTPEDVRDALAGIAALLAPAHPSVAEEVLHAHDRPHDYVSAFEDRLDQRGIDEPVENLAWIALIDALHAHGLLAEFDWKEDAHEIRAQLEGLGSRPSADPWPLSGAPEPPLPTDAFLHACGRRYREVGAALAVLDIESDCYPVAVLPAARAQELTALAAVAGFPVQHLGTGPGGG
;
A
#
# COMPACT_ATOMS: atom_id res chain seq x y z
N MET A 1 32.45 -17.51 14.94
CA MET A 1 32.55 -17.04 13.56
C MET A 1 31.43 -16.03 13.37
N SER A 2 31.74 -14.73 13.51
CA SER A 2 30.75 -13.63 13.32
C SER A 2 30.56 -13.41 11.83
N ALA A 3 29.29 -13.45 11.37
CA ALA A 3 28.97 -13.09 10.02
C ALA A 3 29.27 -11.60 9.79
N PRO A 4 29.79 -11.20 8.62
CA PRO A 4 30.01 -9.79 8.32
C PRO A 4 28.68 -9.07 8.25
N HIS A 5 28.51 -8.02 9.03
CA HIS A 5 27.49 -7.00 8.86
C HIS A 5 27.73 -6.39 7.46
N GLU A 6 26.91 -6.79 6.47
CA GLU A 6 26.87 -6.07 5.20
C GLU A 6 26.37 -4.65 5.49
N SER A 7 27.33 -3.74 5.49
CA SER A 7 27.08 -2.31 5.60
C SER A 7 26.34 -1.89 4.32
N ARG A 8 25.01 -1.83 4.39
CA ARG A 8 24.18 -1.30 3.29
C ARG A 8 24.63 0.13 3.03
N ALA A 9 25.06 0.41 1.80
CA ALA A 9 25.46 1.75 1.39
C ALA A 9 24.34 2.78 1.74
N PRO A 10 24.70 3.99 2.16
CA PRO A 10 23.72 5.03 2.46
C PRO A 10 22.86 5.30 1.20
N ARG A 11 21.54 5.36 1.38
CA ARG A 11 20.58 5.66 0.31
C ARG A 11 20.81 7.08 -0.19
N THR A 12 20.88 7.25 -1.49
CA THR A 12 20.91 8.59 -2.10
C THR A 12 19.49 9.12 -2.31
N PRO A 13 19.29 10.45 -2.41
CA PRO A 13 17.98 11.00 -2.81
C PRO A 13 17.48 10.47 -4.15
N GLU A 14 18.38 10.18 -5.09
CA GLU A 14 18.05 9.59 -6.39
C GLU A 14 17.55 8.16 -6.24
N ASP A 15 18.17 7.34 -5.38
CA ASP A 15 17.70 5.97 -5.09
C ASP A 15 16.27 5.98 -4.54
N VAL A 16 15.97 6.91 -3.63
CA VAL A 16 14.63 7.08 -3.05
C VAL A 16 13.61 7.48 -4.11
N ARG A 17 13.97 8.45 -4.95
CA ARG A 17 13.14 8.93 -6.05
C ARG A 17 12.80 7.82 -7.04
N ASP A 18 13.80 7.05 -7.45
CA ASP A 18 13.64 5.93 -8.38
C ASP A 18 12.80 4.80 -7.76
N ALA A 19 12.99 4.53 -6.48
CA ALA A 19 12.17 3.55 -5.75
C ALA A 19 10.71 3.98 -5.67
N LEU A 20 10.41 5.24 -5.38
CA LEU A 20 9.05 5.79 -5.37
C LEU A 20 8.39 5.67 -6.75
N ALA A 21 9.10 6.02 -7.83
CA ALA A 21 8.61 5.86 -9.19
C ALA A 21 8.35 4.38 -9.53
N GLY A 22 9.25 3.49 -9.10
CA GLY A 22 9.10 2.04 -9.27
C GLY A 22 7.87 1.48 -8.54
N ILE A 23 7.61 1.92 -7.31
CA ILE A 23 6.42 1.50 -6.54
C ILE A 23 5.15 1.97 -7.25
N ALA A 24 5.09 3.22 -7.69
CA ALA A 24 3.94 3.77 -8.41
C ALA A 24 3.67 2.98 -9.71
N ALA A 25 4.70 2.71 -10.49
CA ALA A 25 4.60 1.91 -11.72
C ALA A 25 4.19 0.45 -11.45
N LEU A 26 4.61 -0.12 -10.31
CA LEU A 26 4.24 -1.47 -9.92
C LEU A 26 2.77 -1.57 -9.52
N LEU A 27 2.27 -0.61 -8.73
CA LEU A 27 0.91 -0.61 -8.19
C LEU A 27 -0.12 -0.04 -9.16
N ALA A 28 0.30 0.84 -10.06
CA ALA A 28 -0.57 1.55 -11.01
C ALA A 28 -0.01 1.52 -12.45
N PRO A 29 0.26 0.35 -13.06
CA PRO A 29 0.96 0.27 -14.35
C PRO A 29 0.18 0.92 -15.50
N ALA A 30 -1.14 1.05 -15.41
CA ALA A 30 -1.99 1.70 -16.39
C ALA A 30 -2.21 3.21 -16.13
N HIS A 31 -1.68 3.75 -15.03
CA HIS A 31 -1.91 5.12 -14.57
C HIS A 31 -0.59 5.85 -14.30
N PRO A 32 0.14 6.31 -15.32
CA PRO A 32 1.43 6.99 -15.16
C PRO A 32 1.32 8.29 -14.34
N SER A 33 0.15 8.92 -14.28
CA SER A 33 -0.12 10.08 -13.44
C SER A 33 0.13 9.83 -11.95
N VAL A 34 0.01 8.59 -11.48
CA VAL A 34 0.32 8.22 -10.09
C VAL A 34 1.81 8.47 -9.80
N ALA A 35 2.70 8.03 -10.70
CA ALA A 35 4.12 8.29 -10.55
C ALA A 35 4.46 9.79 -10.64
N GLU A 36 3.80 10.53 -11.54
CA GLU A 36 3.98 11.98 -11.68
C GLU A 36 3.59 12.70 -10.39
N GLU A 37 2.48 12.32 -9.78
CA GLU A 37 2.00 12.91 -8.53
C GLU A 37 2.93 12.62 -7.35
N VAL A 38 3.37 11.37 -7.18
CA VAL A 38 4.33 10.95 -6.16
C VAL A 38 5.65 11.70 -6.28
N LEU A 39 6.17 11.81 -7.49
CA LEU A 39 7.41 12.54 -7.76
C LEU A 39 7.24 14.05 -7.58
N HIS A 40 6.07 14.61 -7.85
CA HIS A 40 5.77 16.00 -7.53
C HIS A 40 5.87 16.26 -6.03
N ALA A 41 5.26 15.38 -5.21
CA ALA A 41 5.34 15.50 -3.75
C ALA A 41 6.77 15.33 -3.22
N HIS A 42 7.56 14.44 -3.84
CA HIS A 42 8.95 14.22 -3.47
C HIS A 42 9.88 15.38 -3.85
N ASP A 43 9.81 15.80 -5.11
CA ASP A 43 10.75 16.78 -5.70
C ASP A 43 10.40 18.23 -5.31
N ARG A 44 9.11 18.53 -5.09
CA ARG A 44 8.58 19.89 -4.82
C ARG A 44 7.48 19.87 -3.76
N PRO A 45 7.81 19.51 -2.49
CA PRO A 45 6.82 19.25 -1.45
C PRO A 45 5.92 20.46 -1.13
N HIS A 46 6.46 21.70 -1.12
CA HIS A 46 5.65 22.89 -0.87
C HIS A 46 4.67 23.19 -2.01
N ASP A 47 5.10 22.99 -3.26
CA ASP A 47 4.22 23.19 -4.43
C ASP A 47 3.11 22.12 -4.41
N TYR A 48 3.44 20.90 -4.01
CA TYR A 48 2.47 19.80 -3.88
C TYR A 48 1.41 20.12 -2.82
N VAL A 49 1.81 20.55 -1.62
CA VAL A 49 0.87 20.94 -0.56
C VAL A 49 -0.07 22.03 -1.05
N SER A 50 0.45 23.07 -1.70
CA SER A 50 -0.39 24.15 -2.25
C SER A 50 -1.33 23.67 -3.36
N ALA A 51 -0.91 22.72 -4.19
CA ALA A 51 -1.71 22.22 -5.31
C ALA A 51 -2.83 21.27 -4.87
N PHE A 52 -2.66 20.58 -3.72
CA PHE A 52 -3.58 19.56 -3.20
C PHE A 52 -4.10 19.89 -1.80
N GLU A 53 -4.19 21.19 -1.46
CA GLU A 53 -4.58 21.72 -0.15
C GLU A 53 -5.88 21.06 0.37
N ASP A 54 -6.98 21.09 -0.41
CA ASP A 54 -8.28 20.54 0.00
C ASP A 54 -8.22 19.06 0.40
N ARG A 55 -7.36 18.29 -0.27
CA ARG A 55 -7.19 16.85 0.01
C ARG A 55 -6.32 16.61 1.24
N LEU A 56 -5.24 17.37 1.36
CA LEU A 56 -4.31 17.27 2.47
C LEU A 56 -4.90 17.80 3.78
N ASP A 57 -5.77 18.80 3.71
CA ASP A 57 -6.53 19.30 4.86
C ASP A 57 -7.40 18.21 5.50
N GLN A 58 -7.95 17.29 4.70
CA GLN A 58 -8.71 16.14 5.22
C GLN A 58 -7.84 15.18 6.05
N ARG A 59 -6.53 15.20 5.83
CA ARG A 59 -5.53 14.46 6.60
C ARG A 59 -4.89 15.30 7.71
N GLY A 60 -5.26 16.59 7.82
CA GLY A 60 -4.66 17.53 8.76
C GLY A 60 -3.24 17.93 8.41
N ILE A 61 -2.91 17.95 7.09
CA ILE A 61 -1.58 18.29 6.59
C ILE A 61 -1.66 19.64 5.88
N ASP A 62 -1.06 20.65 6.46
CA ASP A 62 -0.99 22.04 5.97
C ASP A 62 0.43 22.45 5.56
N GLU A 63 1.44 21.67 5.96
CA GLU A 63 2.86 21.88 5.62
C GLU A 63 3.48 20.55 5.15
N PRO A 64 4.62 20.58 4.41
CA PRO A 64 5.31 19.35 4.02
C PRO A 64 5.74 18.50 5.20
N VAL A 65 5.36 17.22 5.17
CA VAL A 65 5.74 16.19 6.15
C VAL A 65 6.74 15.22 5.54
N GLU A 66 7.49 14.50 6.38
CA GLU A 66 8.56 13.59 5.93
C GLU A 66 8.05 12.48 5.00
N ASN A 67 6.84 11.98 5.23
CA ASN A 67 6.21 10.93 4.45
C ASN A 67 5.24 11.45 3.36
N LEU A 68 5.34 12.71 2.96
CA LEU A 68 4.41 13.36 2.01
C LEU A 68 4.30 12.60 0.68
N ALA A 69 5.43 12.14 0.12
CA ALA A 69 5.43 11.37 -1.13
C ALA A 69 4.72 10.01 -0.99
N TRP A 70 4.78 9.42 0.21
CA TRP A 70 4.07 8.17 0.51
C TRP A 70 2.56 8.40 0.65
N ILE A 71 2.16 9.49 1.29
CA ILE A 71 0.76 9.93 1.36
C ILE A 71 0.23 10.24 -0.03
N ALA A 72 1.00 10.95 -0.87
CA ALA A 72 0.66 11.22 -2.26
C ALA A 72 0.41 9.93 -3.07
N LEU A 73 1.23 8.89 -2.85
CA LEU A 73 1.03 7.58 -3.48
C LEU A 73 -0.31 6.96 -3.07
N ILE A 74 -0.62 6.95 -1.78
CA ILE A 74 -1.86 6.39 -1.25
C ILE A 74 -3.07 7.13 -1.82
N ASP A 75 -3.04 8.46 -1.78
CA ASP A 75 -4.12 9.30 -2.30
C ASP A 75 -4.33 9.14 -3.80
N ALA A 76 -3.24 9.07 -4.57
CA ALA A 76 -3.32 8.87 -6.01
C ALA A 76 -3.85 7.47 -6.37
N LEU A 77 -3.39 6.42 -5.67
CA LEU A 77 -3.92 5.07 -5.84
C LEU A 77 -5.41 4.98 -5.48
N HIS A 78 -5.82 5.61 -4.38
CA HIS A 78 -7.22 5.68 -3.95
C HIS A 78 -8.08 6.40 -4.99
N ALA A 79 -7.63 7.55 -5.50
CA ALA A 79 -8.32 8.30 -6.55
C ALA A 79 -8.54 7.50 -7.85
N HIS A 80 -7.65 6.56 -8.15
CA HIS A 80 -7.78 5.64 -9.29
C HIS A 80 -8.50 4.32 -8.96
N GLY A 81 -9.02 4.14 -7.74
CA GLY A 81 -9.69 2.91 -7.31
C GLY A 81 -8.76 1.69 -7.26
N LEU A 82 -7.47 1.89 -6.95
CA LEU A 82 -6.44 0.87 -6.85
C LEU A 82 -6.06 0.56 -5.40
N LEU A 83 -6.59 1.32 -4.45
CA LEU A 83 -6.34 1.20 -3.02
C LEU A 83 -7.62 1.49 -2.25
N ALA A 84 -7.84 0.78 -1.15
CA ALA A 84 -8.87 1.06 -0.15
C ALA A 84 -8.23 1.36 1.20
N GLU A 85 -8.75 2.36 1.92
CA GLU A 85 -8.34 2.65 3.28
C GLU A 85 -9.43 2.16 4.24
N PHE A 86 -9.06 1.31 5.19
CA PHE A 86 -9.96 0.75 6.19
C PHE A 86 -9.67 1.32 7.58
N ASP A 87 -10.71 1.77 8.26
CA ASP A 87 -10.62 2.10 9.68
C ASP A 87 -10.34 0.83 10.51
N TRP A 88 -9.68 0.98 11.66
CA TRP A 88 -9.39 -0.15 12.56
C TRP A 88 -10.64 -0.86 13.12
N LYS A 89 -11.81 -0.25 12.99
CA LYS A 89 -13.13 -0.79 13.36
C LYS A 89 -14.02 -1.12 12.17
N GLU A 90 -13.46 -1.15 10.95
CA GLU A 90 -14.24 -1.45 9.76
C GLU A 90 -14.85 -2.84 9.82
N ASP A 91 -16.07 -3.00 9.35
CA ASP A 91 -16.72 -4.32 9.34
C ASP A 91 -16.30 -5.17 8.14
N ALA A 92 -16.40 -6.49 8.32
CA ALA A 92 -15.97 -7.47 7.34
C ALA A 92 -16.71 -7.36 5.99
N HIS A 93 -17.98 -6.95 6.01
CA HIS A 93 -18.79 -6.81 4.79
C HIS A 93 -18.30 -5.60 3.98
N GLU A 94 -18.02 -4.48 4.63
CA GLU A 94 -17.52 -3.28 3.98
C GLU A 94 -16.11 -3.49 3.43
N ILE A 95 -15.22 -4.12 4.22
CA ILE A 95 -13.87 -4.50 3.75
C ILE A 95 -13.95 -5.33 2.48
N ARG A 96 -14.81 -6.37 2.49
CA ARG A 96 -15.00 -7.23 1.32
C ARG A 96 -15.52 -6.45 0.12
N ALA A 97 -16.56 -5.64 0.29
CA ALA A 97 -17.16 -4.86 -0.79
C ALA A 97 -16.14 -3.90 -1.43
N GLN A 98 -15.34 -3.21 -0.63
CA GLN A 98 -14.31 -2.31 -1.13
C GLN A 98 -13.19 -3.05 -1.85
N LEU A 99 -12.70 -4.18 -1.32
CA LEU A 99 -11.68 -5.01 -1.99
C LEU A 99 -12.19 -5.55 -3.35
N GLU A 100 -13.46 -5.95 -3.42
CA GLU A 100 -14.11 -6.40 -4.67
C GLU A 100 -14.26 -5.26 -5.69
N GLY A 101 -14.36 -4.02 -5.22
CA GLY A 101 -14.47 -2.81 -6.05
C GLY A 101 -13.16 -2.33 -6.66
N LEU A 102 -12.00 -2.82 -6.18
CA LEU A 102 -10.70 -2.35 -6.67
C LEU A 102 -10.43 -2.75 -8.12
N GLY A 103 -9.93 -1.81 -8.92
CA GLY A 103 -9.52 -2.05 -10.30
C GLY A 103 -8.37 -3.05 -10.45
N SER A 104 -7.54 -3.20 -9.40
CA SER A 104 -6.41 -4.14 -9.32
C SER A 104 -6.79 -5.53 -8.79
N ARG A 105 -8.07 -5.79 -8.51
CA ARG A 105 -8.52 -7.10 -8.04
C ARG A 105 -8.12 -8.23 -8.98
N PRO A 106 -7.86 -9.45 -8.47
CA PRO A 106 -7.60 -10.60 -9.33
C PRO A 106 -8.84 -10.98 -10.15
N SER A 107 -8.62 -11.55 -11.33
CA SER A 107 -9.72 -12.06 -12.17
C SER A 107 -10.43 -13.28 -11.58
N ALA A 108 -9.71 -14.08 -10.78
CA ALA A 108 -10.29 -15.18 -10.03
C ALA A 108 -10.88 -14.64 -8.71
N ASP A 109 -12.09 -15.09 -8.38
CA ASP A 109 -12.76 -14.70 -7.14
C ASP A 109 -12.04 -15.32 -5.92
N PRO A 110 -11.53 -14.52 -4.97
CA PRO A 110 -10.92 -15.04 -3.76
C PRO A 110 -11.95 -15.56 -2.75
N TRP A 111 -13.26 -15.32 -2.97
CA TRP A 111 -14.29 -15.70 -2.04
C TRP A 111 -14.93 -17.02 -2.41
N PRO A 112 -15.05 -17.98 -1.47
CA PRO A 112 -15.69 -19.27 -1.75
C PRO A 112 -17.19 -19.08 -2.04
N LEU A 113 -17.71 -19.86 -3.01
CA LEU A 113 -19.12 -19.84 -3.41
C LEU A 113 -20.09 -20.28 -2.30
N SER A 114 -19.63 -20.96 -1.28
CA SER A 114 -20.41 -21.40 -0.13
C SER A 114 -19.57 -21.25 1.14
N GLY A 115 -19.72 -20.11 1.79
CA GLY A 115 -19.13 -19.86 3.11
C GLY A 115 -20.20 -20.03 4.18
N ALA A 116 -19.94 -20.88 5.19
CA ALA A 116 -20.57 -20.67 6.48
C ALA A 116 -20.27 -19.21 6.92
N PRO A 117 -21.20 -18.53 7.61
CA PRO A 117 -20.94 -17.20 8.12
C PRO A 117 -19.64 -17.25 8.93
N GLU A 118 -18.67 -16.41 8.52
CA GLU A 118 -17.41 -16.31 9.25
C GLU A 118 -17.72 -15.74 10.64
N PRO A 119 -17.06 -16.27 11.69
CA PRO A 119 -17.18 -15.66 13.00
C PRO A 119 -16.72 -14.18 12.91
N PRO A 120 -17.31 -13.26 13.67
CA PRO A 120 -16.88 -11.88 13.69
C PRO A 120 -15.42 -11.82 14.13
N LEU A 121 -14.56 -11.33 13.24
CA LEU A 121 -13.14 -11.13 13.50
C LEU A 121 -12.88 -9.63 13.69
N PRO A 122 -11.91 -9.24 14.53
CA PRO A 122 -11.36 -7.90 14.51
C PRO A 122 -10.86 -7.55 13.09
N THR A 123 -10.87 -6.26 12.74
CA THR A 123 -10.51 -5.76 11.40
C THR A 123 -9.17 -6.28 10.90
N ASP A 124 -8.12 -6.21 11.73
CA ASP A 124 -6.79 -6.72 11.42
C ASP A 124 -6.77 -8.23 11.12
N ALA A 125 -7.44 -9.02 11.96
CA ALA A 125 -7.54 -10.46 11.78
C ALA A 125 -8.33 -10.83 10.52
N PHE A 126 -9.38 -10.07 10.20
CA PHE A 126 -10.14 -10.25 8.97
C PHE A 126 -9.32 -9.87 7.73
N LEU A 127 -8.59 -8.77 7.76
CA LEU A 127 -7.68 -8.36 6.70
C LEU A 127 -6.60 -9.43 6.43
N HIS A 128 -6.04 -10.03 7.48
CA HIS A 128 -5.13 -11.17 7.34
C HIS A 128 -5.80 -12.41 6.71
N ALA A 129 -7.06 -12.68 7.05
CA ALA A 129 -7.83 -13.75 6.42
C ALA A 129 -8.07 -13.47 4.93
N CYS A 130 -8.41 -12.23 4.56
CA CYS A 130 -8.49 -11.78 3.17
C CYS A 130 -7.16 -11.98 2.44
N GLY A 131 -6.04 -11.59 3.05
CA GLY A 131 -4.71 -11.76 2.46
C GLY A 131 -4.38 -13.22 2.12
N ARG A 132 -4.74 -14.18 2.98
CA ARG A 132 -4.58 -15.62 2.68
C ARG A 132 -5.39 -16.04 1.46
N ARG A 133 -6.66 -15.63 1.37
CA ARG A 133 -7.55 -15.95 0.23
C ARG A 133 -7.05 -15.36 -1.09
N TYR A 134 -6.58 -14.11 -1.06
CA TYR A 134 -6.02 -13.47 -2.24
C TYR A 134 -4.77 -14.21 -2.75
N ARG A 135 -3.95 -14.76 -1.85
CA ARG A 135 -2.79 -15.58 -2.22
C ARG A 135 -3.17 -16.87 -2.94
N GLU A 136 -4.27 -17.50 -2.56
CA GLU A 136 -4.78 -18.72 -3.21
C GLU A 136 -5.13 -18.47 -4.69
N VAL A 137 -5.46 -17.24 -5.05
CA VAL A 137 -5.76 -16.83 -6.44
C VAL A 137 -4.61 -16.05 -7.11
N GLY A 138 -3.40 -16.10 -6.54
CA GLY A 138 -2.20 -15.52 -7.12
C GLY A 138 -2.05 -14.00 -6.92
N ALA A 139 -2.81 -13.40 -6.03
CA ALA A 139 -2.70 -12.00 -5.66
C ALA A 139 -2.15 -11.83 -4.23
N ALA A 140 -1.68 -10.64 -3.91
CA ALA A 140 -1.26 -10.25 -2.57
C ALA A 140 -1.97 -8.97 -2.15
N LEU A 141 -2.31 -8.88 -0.87
CA LEU A 141 -2.73 -7.65 -0.22
C LEU A 141 -1.55 -7.05 0.52
N ALA A 142 -1.26 -5.78 0.28
CA ALA A 142 -0.20 -5.03 0.92
C ALA A 142 -0.76 -3.80 1.64
N VAL A 143 -0.46 -3.65 2.92
CA VAL A 143 -0.70 -2.43 3.68
C VAL A 143 0.46 -1.47 3.44
N LEU A 144 0.16 -0.28 2.94
CA LEU A 144 1.12 0.82 2.79
C LEU A 144 1.03 1.67 4.06
N ASP A 145 1.77 1.29 5.09
CA ASP A 145 1.64 1.89 6.42
C ASP A 145 2.03 3.38 6.42
N ILE A 146 1.17 4.20 7.01
CA ILE A 146 1.35 5.64 7.24
C ILE A 146 1.37 6.01 8.72
N GLU A 147 1.53 5.01 9.60
CA GLU A 147 1.56 5.19 11.05
C GLU A 147 0.27 5.86 11.59
N SER A 148 -0.89 5.48 11.02
CA SER A 148 -2.22 5.96 11.42
C SER A 148 -3.11 4.80 11.86
N ASP A 149 -4.32 5.12 12.36
CA ASP A 149 -5.34 4.13 12.74
C ASP A 149 -6.07 3.51 11.53
N CYS A 150 -5.59 3.76 10.30
CA CYS A 150 -6.14 3.24 9.07
C CYS A 150 -5.18 2.24 8.42
N TYR A 151 -5.77 1.31 7.65
CA TYR A 151 -5.05 0.34 6.82
C TYR A 151 -5.22 0.70 5.34
N PRO A 152 -4.26 1.41 4.72
CA PRO A 152 -4.25 1.61 3.26
C PRO A 152 -3.81 0.31 2.58
N VAL A 153 -4.75 -0.38 1.92
CA VAL A 153 -4.54 -1.71 1.32
C VAL A 153 -4.56 -1.64 -0.18
N ALA A 154 -3.47 -2.05 -0.81
CA ALA A 154 -3.35 -2.23 -2.25
C ALA A 154 -3.34 -3.72 -2.63
N VAL A 155 -3.80 -4.02 -3.85
CA VAL A 155 -3.77 -5.37 -4.44
C VAL A 155 -2.74 -5.40 -5.56
N LEU A 156 -1.90 -6.44 -5.57
CA LEU A 156 -0.90 -6.66 -6.61
C LEU A 156 -0.72 -8.16 -6.89
N PRO A 157 -0.11 -8.57 -8.03
CA PRO A 157 0.25 -9.96 -8.25
C PRO A 157 1.19 -10.47 -7.15
N ALA A 158 0.91 -11.65 -6.59
CA ALA A 158 1.72 -12.23 -5.50
C ALA A 158 3.20 -12.39 -5.87
N ALA A 159 3.50 -12.66 -7.15
CA ALA A 159 4.87 -12.75 -7.67
C ALA A 159 5.65 -11.43 -7.56
N ARG A 160 4.98 -10.29 -7.43
CA ARG A 160 5.59 -8.96 -7.32
C ARG A 160 5.69 -8.43 -5.88
N ALA A 161 5.19 -9.19 -4.91
CA ALA A 161 5.16 -8.76 -3.51
C ALA A 161 6.57 -8.45 -2.95
N GLN A 162 7.56 -9.29 -3.26
CA GLN A 162 8.95 -9.05 -2.82
C GLN A 162 9.59 -7.81 -3.47
N GLU A 163 9.25 -7.53 -4.72
CA GLU A 163 9.70 -6.33 -5.41
C GLU A 163 9.17 -5.06 -4.72
N LEU A 164 7.88 -5.05 -4.37
CA LEU A 164 7.29 -3.97 -3.60
C LEU A 164 8.03 -3.77 -2.26
N THR A 165 8.28 -4.84 -1.52
CA THR A 165 9.02 -4.77 -0.25
C THR A 165 10.43 -4.19 -0.44
N ALA A 166 11.14 -4.62 -1.49
CA ALA A 166 12.49 -4.14 -1.76
C ALA A 166 12.50 -2.64 -2.11
N LEU A 167 11.60 -2.20 -2.98
CA LEU A 167 11.46 -0.80 -3.36
C LEU A 167 11.05 0.07 -2.16
N ALA A 168 10.05 -0.36 -1.39
CA ALA A 168 9.61 0.34 -0.18
C ALA A 168 10.73 0.49 0.84
N ALA A 169 11.53 -0.56 1.03
CA ALA A 169 12.72 -0.51 1.90
C ALA A 169 13.78 0.48 1.40
N VAL A 170 13.94 0.67 0.09
CA VAL A 170 14.81 1.72 -0.48
C VAL A 170 14.19 3.10 -0.27
N ALA A 171 12.90 3.26 -0.53
CA ALA A 171 12.18 4.51 -0.31
C ALA A 171 12.10 4.90 1.19
N GLY A 172 12.27 3.95 2.10
CA GLY A 172 12.27 4.20 3.56
C GLY A 172 10.89 4.04 4.20
N PHE A 173 9.94 3.38 3.52
CA PHE A 173 8.57 3.23 3.99
C PHE A 173 8.24 1.77 4.34
N PRO A 174 7.45 1.55 5.41
CA PRO A 174 7.04 0.21 5.80
C PRO A 174 5.90 -0.31 4.90
N VAL A 175 6.02 -1.57 4.50
CA VAL A 175 4.98 -2.32 3.80
C VAL A 175 4.77 -3.65 4.50
N GLN A 176 3.52 -3.96 4.82
CA GLN A 176 3.14 -5.24 5.41
C GLN A 176 2.32 -6.06 4.43
N HIS A 177 2.72 -7.32 4.17
CA HIS A 177 1.90 -8.24 3.38
C HIS A 177 0.93 -9.01 4.28
N LEU A 178 -0.37 -8.89 3.97
CA LEU A 178 -1.42 -9.58 4.70
C LEU A 178 -1.47 -11.08 4.37
N GLY A 179 -1.82 -11.88 5.37
CA GLY A 179 -1.92 -13.33 5.20
C GLY A 179 -0.57 -14.07 5.14
N THR A 180 0.55 -13.38 5.40
CA THR A 180 1.82 -14.04 5.72
C THR A 180 1.80 -14.42 7.19
N GLY A 181 2.25 -15.64 7.53
CA GLY A 181 2.44 -16.02 8.94
C GLY A 181 3.48 -15.14 9.62
N PRO A 182 3.50 -15.07 10.97
CA PRO A 182 4.55 -14.38 11.69
C PRO A 182 5.88 -15.08 11.38
N GLY A 183 6.72 -14.48 10.56
CA GLY A 183 8.06 -15.00 10.30
C GLY A 183 8.51 -15.09 8.84
N GLY A 184 7.98 -14.28 7.94
CA GLY A 184 8.46 -14.17 6.56
C GLY A 184 9.00 -12.78 6.27
N GLY A 185 10.07 -12.37 6.94
CA GLY A 185 10.86 -11.20 6.66
C GLY A 185 12.29 -11.59 6.35
#